data_69c7e6d94b6b4fd7c4b0d2fbe95dca7a
#
_entry.id   69c7e6d94b6b4fd7c4b0d2fbe95dca7a
#
_cell.length_a   1.000
_cell.length_b   1.000
_cell.length_c   1.000
_cell.angle_alpha   90.00
_cell.angle_beta   90.00
_cell.angle_gamma   90.00
#
_symmetry.space_group_name_H-M   'P 1'
#
loop_
_entity.id
_entity.type
_entity.pdbx_description
1 polymer ?
#
loop_
_entity_poly.entity_id
_entity_poly.type
_entity_poly.pdbx_seq_one_letter_code
_entity_poly.pdbx_strand_id
1 'polypeptide(L)'
;MHTLELINNISGLRLVFDTGNPVISKDYSRTEDRKQDSLEFFKKIHEHVEHIHIKDAFLDGDKECFVFPGEGDAKIVDILKELKHMNYNGGISIEPHMASVFHDPDAGAASFEESYKIYIEYGKRLMGLLENINYRPSPFVSQ
;
A
#
# COMPACT_ATOMS: atom_id res chain seq x y z
N MET A 1 13.66 -3.02 -8.99
CA MET A 1 14.28 -3.41 -10.28
C MET A 1 13.63 -4.65 -10.86
N HIS A 2 13.54 -5.71 -10.10
CA HIS A 2 12.95 -6.98 -10.58
C HIS A 2 11.52 -6.86 -11.11
N THR A 3 10.68 -6.01 -10.50
CA THR A 3 9.29 -5.82 -10.97
C THR A 3 9.23 -5.26 -12.40
N LEU A 4 10.08 -4.27 -12.72
CA LEU A 4 10.15 -3.72 -14.08
C LEU A 4 10.68 -4.74 -15.09
N GLU A 5 11.64 -5.57 -14.69
CA GLU A 5 12.13 -6.66 -15.52
C GLU A 5 11.05 -7.69 -15.79
N LEU A 6 10.24 -8.04 -14.78
CA LEU A 6 9.10 -8.96 -14.96
C LEU A 6 8.08 -8.40 -15.94
N ILE A 7 7.67 -7.14 -15.77
CA ILE A 7 6.71 -6.47 -16.67
C ILE A 7 7.22 -6.48 -18.12
N ASN A 8 8.51 -6.17 -18.32
CA ASN A 8 9.10 -6.08 -19.64
C ASN A 8 9.27 -7.45 -20.34
N ASN A 9 9.34 -8.53 -19.58
CA ASN A 9 9.60 -9.86 -20.11
C ASN A 9 8.37 -10.77 -20.13
N ILE A 10 7.29 -10.42 -19.45
CA ILE A 10 6.08 -11.25 -19.36
C ILE A 10 4.89 -10.45 -19.91
N SER A 11 4.53 -10.75 -21.14
CA SER A 11 3.38 -10.12 -21.80
C SER A 11 2.09 -10.39 -21.05
N GLY A 12 1.29 -9.36 -20.81
CA GLY A 12 -0.01 -9.44 -20.13
C GLY A 12 0.10 -9.55 -18.59
N LEU A 13 1.30 -9.46 -18.01
CA LEU A 13 1.45 -9.43 -16.55
C LEU A 13 0.74 -8.20 -15.96
N ARG A 14 -0.08 -8.44 -14.94
CA ARG A 14 -0.72 -7.42 -14.13
C ARG A 14 -0.23 -7.52 -12.70
N LEU A 15 -0.31 -6.39 -11.99
CA LEU A 15 0.27 -6.26 -10.67
C LEU A 15 -0.80 -5.92 -9.62
N VAL A 16 -0.58 -6.43 -8.43
CA VAL A 16 -1.12 -5.87 -7.19
C VAL A 16 -0.02 -4.96 -6.61
N PHE A 17 -0.33 -3.71 -6.39
CA PHE A 17 0.58 -2.77 -5.76
C PHE A 17 0.20 -2.56 -4.30
N ASP A 18 1.12 -2.88 -3.40
CA ASP A 18 1.01 -2.60 -1.98
C ASP A 18 1.75 -1.31 -1.65
N THR A 19 1.06 -0.34 -1.04
CA THR A 19 1.61 0.99 -0.81
C THR A 19 2.71 1.01 0.26
N GLY A 20 2.68 0.09 1.23
CA GLY A 20 3.65 0.02 2.34
C GLY A 20 4.92 -0.75 2.01
N ASN A 21 4.84 -1.75 1.12
CA ASN A 21 5.99 -2.61 0.80
C ASN A 21 7.25 -1.85 0.34
N PRO A 22 7.17 -0.80 -0.49
CA PRO A 22 8.35 -0.03 -0.86
C PRO A 22 9.03 0.66 0.33
N VAL A 23 8.28 1.11 1.32
CA VAL A 23 8.81 1.79 2.52
C VAL A 23 9.75 0.88 3.31
N ILE A 24 9.38 -0.40 3.44
CA ILE A 24 10.14 -1.39 4.20
C ILE A 24 11.16 -2.18 3.37
N SER A 25 11.19 -1.94 2.05
CA SER A 25 12.07 -2.65 1.12
C SER A 25 13.25 -1.81 0.68
N LYS A 26 14.42 -2.45 0.53
CA LYS A 26 15.62 -1.79 0.00
C LYS A 26 15.49 -1.47 -1.48
N ASP A 27 16.00 -0.31 -1.89
CA ASP A 27 16.13 0.05 -3.31
C ASP A 27 17.43 -0.52 -3.90
N TYR A 28 17.35 -1.73 -4.41
CA TYR A 28 18.49 -2.39 -5.06
C TYR A 28 18.92 -1.77 -6.40
N SER A 29 18.21 -0.75 -6.89
CA SER A 29 18.62 -0.02 -8.10
C SER A 29 19.67 1.06 -7.82
N ARG A 30 19.92 1.35 -6.54
CA ARG A 30 20.86 2.37 -6.08
C ARG A 30 22.02 1.74 -5.31
N THR A 31 23.16 2.39 -5.34
CA THR A 31 24.37 1.94 -4.61
C THR A 31 24.33 2.29 -3.12
N GLU A 32 23.46 3.22 -2.73
CA GLU A 32 23.24 3.61 -1.35
C GLU A 32 22.21 2.71 -0.70
N ASP A 33 22.37 2.42 0.59
CA ASP A 33 21.38 1.66 1.38
C ASP A 33 20.16 2.53 1.65
N ARG A 34 19.34 2.72 0.63
CA ARG A 34 18.18 3.58 0.64
C ARG A 34 16.90 2.76 0.45
N LYS A 35 15.86 3.16 1.16
CA LYS A 35 14.52 2.59 0.97
C LYS A 35 13.88 3.12 -0.31
N GLN A 36 12.92 2.37 -0.82
CA GLN A 36 12.17 2.79 -1.99
C GLN A 36 11.15 3.89 -1.60
N ASP A 37 10.91 4.82 -2.51
CA ASP A 37 9.80 5.76 -2.39
C ASP A 37 8.56 5.14 -3.06
N SER A 38 7.48 4.98 -2.28
CA SER A 38 6.25 4.32 -2.76
C SER A 38 5.62 5.04 -3.94
N LEU A 39 5.59 6.37 -3.92
CA LEU A 39 5.02 7.16 -5.01
C LEU A 39 5.89 7.11 -6.27
N GLU A 40 7.21 7.24 -6.12
CA GLU A 40 8.14 7.10 -7.26
C GLU A 40 8.04 5.70 -7.89
N PHE A 41 7.94 4.67 -7.05
CA PHE A 41 7.80 3.29 -7.54
C PHE A 41 6.45 3.10 -8.23
N PHE A 42 5.35 3.54 -7.62
CA PHE A 42 4.01 3.49 -8.21
C PHE A 42 3.99 4.14 -9.60
N LYS A 43 4.55 5.35 -9.75
CA LYS A 43 4.62 6.06 -11.03
C LYS A 43 5.36 5.30 -12.14
N LYS A 44 6.23 4.36 -11.80
CA LYS A 44 6.94 3.54 -12.79
C LYS A 44 6.15 2.31 -13.26
N ILE A 45 5.17 1.86 -12.47
CA ILE A 45 4.48 0.58 -12.71
C ILE A 45 2.97 0.73 -12.89
N HIS A 46 2.40 1.92 -12.69
CA HIS A 46 0.96 2.15 -12.56
C HIS A 46 0.12 1.62 -13.74
N GLU A 47 0.66 1.65 -14.97
CA GLU A 47 -0.04 1.14 -16.17
C GLU A 47 -0.30 -0.38 -16.10
N HIS A 48 0.42 -1.09 -15.24
CA HIS A 48 0.30 -2.54 -15.04
C HIS A 48 -0.44 -2.91 -13.75
N VAL A 49 -0.85 -1.91 -12.95
CA VAL A 49 -1.51 -2.13 -11.66
C VAL A 49 -3.00 -2.26 -11.84
N GLU A 50 -3.55 -3.40 -11.46
CA GLU A 50 -5.01 -3.66 -11.46
C GLU A 50 -5.63 -3.67 -10.08
N HIS A 51 -4.82 -3.80 -9.04
CA HIS A 51 -5.31 -3.78 -7.66
C HIS A 51 -4.32 -3.07 -6.75
N ILE A 52 -4.85 -2.32 -5.78
CA ILE A 52 -4.07 -1.60 -4.78
C ILE A 52 -4.38 -2.14 -3.39
N HIS A 53 -3.35 -2.52 -2.66
CA HIS A 53 -3.42 -2.73 -1.22
C HIS A 53 -2.98 -1.46 -0.49
N ILE A 54 -3.86 -0.91 0.32
CA ILE A 54 -3.53 0.23 1.18
C ILE A 54 -2.95 -0.29 2.47
N LYS A 55 -1.67 -0.08 2.62
CA LYS A 55 -0.87 -0.38 3.81
C LYS A 55 0.03 0.81 4.08
N ASP A 56 0.13 1.24 5.34
CA ASP A 56 1.04 2.32 5.71
C ASP A 56 2.02 1.86 6.78
N ALA A 57 3.24 2.34 6.64
CA ALA A 57 4.33 2.00 7.52
C ALA A 57 5.39 3.10 7.54
N PHE A 58 6.20 3.10 8.58
CA PHE A 58 7.48 3.81 8.64
C PHE A 58 8.54 2.91 9.28
N LEU A 59 9.79 3.32 9.21
CA LEU A 59 10.89 2.62 9.86
C LEU A 59 11.38 3.42 11.06
N ASP A 60 11.48 2.73 12.21
CA ASP A 60 12.20 3.22 13.39
C ASP A 60 13.52 2.44 13.48
N GLY A 61 14.60 3.04 12.94
CA GLY A 61 15.83 2.30 12.65
C GLY A 61 15.57 1.19 11.62
N ASP A 62 15.81 -0.07 12.02
CA ASP A 62 15.52 -1.26 11.20
C ASP A 62 14.16 -1.90 11.52
N LYS A 63 13.41 -1.33 12.47
CA LYS A 63 12.11 -1.87 12.89
C LYS A 63 10.99 -1.34 11.99
N GLU A 64 10.22 -2.27 11.41
CA GLU A 64 9.01 -1.94 10.67
C GLU A 64 7.87 -1.56 11.63
N CYS A 65 7.31 -0.38 11.46
CA CYS A 65 6.19 0.13 12.23
C CYS A 65 4.99 0.34 11.32
N PHE A 66 3.97 -0.51 11.45
CA PHE A 66 2.72 -0.39 10.70
C PHE A 66 1.76 0.57 11.41
N VAL A 67 1.15 1.47 10.64
CA VAL A 67 0.30 2.56 11.15
C VAL A 67 -0.97 2.71 10.31
N PHE A 68 -1.87 3.57 10.75
CA PHE A 68 -3.07 3.87 9.99
C PHE A 68 -2.76 4.65 8.70
N PRO A 69 -3.63 4.56 7.67
CA PRO A 69 -3.37 5.17 6.38
C PRO A 69 -3.20 6.69 6.50
N GLY A 70 -2.09 7.18 5.99
CA GLY A 70 -1.69 8.59 6.03
C GLY A 70 -0.84 8.99 7.23
N GLU A 71 -0.51 8.07 8.14
CA GLU A 71 0.34 8.33 9.31
C GLU A 71 1.80 7.86 9.12
N GLY A 72 2.10 7.15 8.03
CA GLY A 72 3.42 6.63 7.72
C GLY A 72 4.06 7.29 6.49
N ASP A 73 5.06 6.61 5.94
CA ASP A 73 5.90 7.09 4.83
C ASP A 73 5.44 6.56 3.46
N ALA A 74 4.34 5.78 3.38
CA ALA A 74 3.86 5.17 2.13
C ALA A 74 3.26 6.18 1.13
N LYS A 75 3.14 7.46 1.52
CA LYS A 75 2.61 8.55 0.66
C LYS A 75 1.20 8.25 0.13
N ILE A 76 0.37 7.63 0.95
CA ILE A 76 -0.96 7.16 0.56
C ILE A 76 -1.80 8.28 -0.07
N VAL A 77 -1.83 9.47 0.54
CA VAL A 77 -2.64 10.59 0.04
C VAL A 77 -2.23 11.00 -1.37
N ASP A 78 -0.92 11.00 -1.65
CA ASP A 78 -0.43 11.39 -2.97
C ASP A 78 -0.69 10.28 -4.00
N ILE A 79 -0.55 9.02 -3.62
CA ILE A 79 -0.93 7.88 -4.47
C ILE A 79 -2.43 7.92 -4.79
N LEU A 80 -3.30 8.17 -3.81
CA LEU A 80 -4.74 8.30 -4.03
C LEU A 80 -5.10 9.48 -4.97
N LYS A 81 -4.35 10.59 -4.89
CA LYS A 81 -4.51 11.71 -5.86
C LYS A 81 -4.10 11.31 -7.27
N GLU A 82 -3.00 10.56 -7.42
CA GLU A 82 -2.60 10.03 -8.74
C GLU A 82 -3.64 9.07 -9.29
N LEU A 83 -4.17 8.14 -8.49
CA LEU A 83 -5.25 7.24 -8.88
C LEU A 83 -6.49 8.01 -9.37
N LYS A 84 -6.88 9.05 -8.64
CA LYS A 84 -7.97 9.93 -9.07
C LYS A 84 -7.67 10.62 -10.40
N HIS A 85 -6.47 11.18 -10.55
CA HIS A 85 -6.03 11.88 -11.76
C HIS A 85 -6.05 10.96 -13.00
N MET A 86 -5.66 9.70 -12.82
CA MET A 86 -5.64 8.69 -13.88
C MET A 86 -7.03 8.09 -14.17
N ASN A 87 -8.07 8.47 -13.42
CA ASN A 87 -9.37 7.80 -13.46
C ASN A 87 -9.26 6.29 -13.25
N TYR A 88 -8.42 5.88 -12.29
CA TYR A 88 -8.22 4.47 -11.97
C TYR A 88 -9.54 3.79 -11.58
N ASN A 89 -9.81 2.66 -12.22
CA ASN A 89 -11.04 1.88 -12.05
C ASN A 89 -10.80 0.46 -11.51
N GLY A 90 -9.58 0.15 -11.10
CA GLY A 90 -9.23 -1.12 -10.46
C GLY A 90 -9.67 -1.19 -9.00
N GLY A 91 -9.39 -2.32 -8.36
CA GLY A 91 -9.74 -2.55 -6.96
C GLY A 91 -8.81 -1.82 -5.99
N ILE A 92 -9.39 -1.37 -4.87
CA ILE A 92 -8.63 -0.84 -3.72
C ILE A 92 -9.11 -1.62 -2.49
N SER A 93 -8.19 -2.22 -1.75
CA SER A 93 -8.45 -2.90 -0.49
C SER A 93 -7.52 -2.43 0.61
N ILE A 94 -7.91 -2.66 1.86
CA ILE A 94 -7.07 -2.38 3.02
C ILE A 94 -6.27 -3.64 3.41
N GLU A 95 -5.03 -3.44 3.84
CA GLU A 95 -4.15 -4.49 4.35
C GLU A 95 -3.46 -4.03 5.65
N PRO A 96 -4.21 -3.84 6.76
CA PRO A 96 -3.63 -3.39 8.02
C PRO A 96 -2.80 -4.49 8.66
N HIS A 97 -1.49 -4.27 8.82
CA HIS A 97 -0.58 -5.18 9.51
C HIS A 97 -0.43 -4.87 11.01
N MET A 98 -1.11 -3.85 11.52
CA MET A 98 -1.01 -3.40 12.91
C MET A 98 -1.45 -4.44 13.94
N ALA A 99 -2.35 -5.35 13.55
CA ALA A 99 -2.86 -6.41 14.41
C ALA A 99 -2.11 -7.74 14.25
N SER A 100 -1.23 -7.85 13.27
CA SER A 100 -0.52 -9.08 12.98
C SER A 100 0.98 -8.85 13.12
N VAL A 101 1.54 -9.42 14.18
CA VAL A 101 2.98 -9.45 14.36
C VAL A 101 3.51 -10.64 13.58
N PHE A 102 3.56 -10.53 12.26
CA PHE A 102 4.01 -11.63 11.38
C PHE A 102 5.48 -11.99 11.58
N HIS A 103 6.27 -11.12 12.21
CA HIS A 103 7.72 -11.27 12.31
C HIS A 103 8.26 -11.29 13.75
N ASP A 104 7.38 -11.21 14.75
CA ASP A 104 7.79 -11.34 16.16
C ASP A 104 7.17 -12.60 16.77
N PRO A 105 7.95 -13.69 16.89
CA PRO A 105 7.46 -14.96 17.47
C PRO A 105 7.00 -14.83 18.92
N ASP A 106 7.46 -13.80 19.64
CA ASP A 106 7.15 -13.59 21.05
C ASP A 106 5.99 -12.62 21.29
N ALA A 107 5.56 -11.90 20.26
CA ALA A 107 4.35 -11.07 20.32
C ALA A 107 3.13 -11.95 20.11
N GLY A 108 2.33 -12.10 21.12
CA GLY A 108 1.05 -12.82 21.02
C GLY A 108 0.18 -12.26 19.88
N ALA A 109 -0.47 -13.13 19.13
CA ALA A 109 -1.43 -12.70 18.10
C ALA A 109 -2.49 -11.81 18.75
N ALA A 110 -2.81 -10.68 18.11
CA ALA A 110 -3.93 -9.84 18.52
C ALA A 110 -5.21 -10.68 18.58
N SER A 111 -6.06 -10.43 19.56
CA SER A 111 -7.35 -11.10 19.64
C SER A 111 -8.21 -10.78 18.40
N PHE A 112 -9.16 -11.65 18.07
CA PHE A 112 -10.11 -11.39 16.99
C PHE A 112 -10.81 -10.04 17.16
N GLU A 113 -11.17 -9.68 18.38
CA GLU A 113 -11.86 -8.41 18.67
C GLU A 113 -10.97 -7.18 18.41
N GLU A 114 -9.69 -7.27 18.77
CA GLU A 114 -8.71 -6.20 18.50
C GLU A 114 -8.45 -6.07 16.99
N SER A 115 -8.24 -7.19 16.30
CA SER A 115 -8.08 -7.20 14.85
C SER A 115 -9.30 -6.59 14.15
N TYR A 116 -10.49 -6.97 14.56
CA TYR A 116 -11.75 -6.44 14.02
C TYR A 116 -11.86 -4.92 14.19
N LYS A 117 -11.55 -4.39 15.39
CA LYS A 117 -11.54 -2.95 15.66
C LYS A 117 -10.54 -2.20 14.78
N ILE A 118 -9.35 -2.76 14.61
CA ILE A 118 -8.30 -2.17 13.77
C ILE A 118 -8.76 -2.12 12.30
N TYR A 119 -9.33 -3.21 11.77
CA TYR A 119 -9.83 -3.21 10.38
C TYR A 119 -10.94 -2.20 10.15
N ILE A 120 -11.90 -2.07 11.08
CA ILE A 120 -12.97 -1.07 11.02
C ILE A 120 -12.39 0.35 11.03
N GLU A 121 -11.48 0.64 11.95
CA GLU A 121 -10.88 1.97 12.06
C GLU A 121 -10.02 2.31 10.83
N TYR A 122 -9.26 1.34 10.35
CA TYR A 122 -8.44 1.48 9.14
C TYR A 122 -9.30 1.84 7.93
N GLY A 123 -10.39 1.12 7.73
CA GLY A 123 -11.34 1.39 6.65
C GLY A 123 -11.99 2.78 6.76
N LYS A 124 -12.41 3.19 7.97
CA LYS A 124 -12.97 4.52 8.20
C LYS A 124 -11.98 5.64 7.85
N ARG A 125 -10.71 5.49 8.26
CA ARG A 125 -9.67 6.48 7.96
C ARG A 125 -9.39 6.55 6.46
N LEU A 126 -9.30 5.42 5.78
CA LEU A 126 -9.16 5.41 4.32
C LEU A 126 -10.34 6.12 3.64
N MET A 127 -11.57 5.84 4.05
CA MET A 127 -12.75 6.52 3.50
C MET A 127 -12.68 8.02 3.73
N GLY A 128 -12.25 8.47 4.91
CA GLY A 128 -12.02 9.89 5.19
C GLY A 128 -10.98 10.54 4.30
N LEU A 129 -9.87 9.85 3.99
CA LEU A 129 -8.87 10.34 3.05
C LEU A 129 -9.44 10.48 1.62
N LEU A 130 -10.21 9.50 1.18
CA LEU A 130 -10.87 9.53 -0.14
C LEU A 130 -11.87 10.69 -0.24
N GLU A 131 -12.66 10.92 0.81
CA GLU A 131 -13.61 12.05 0.89
C GLU A 131 -12.87 13.39 0.84
N ASN A 132 -11.79 13.55 1.60
CA ASN A 132 -11.00 14.78 1.66
C ASN A 132 -10.42 15.19 0.29
N ILE A 133 -10.09 14.23 -0.54
CA ILE A 133 -9.61 14.49 -1.90
C ILE A 133 -10.73 14.44 -2.96
N ASN A 134 -11.98 14.29 -2.55
CA ASN A 134 -13.13 14.10 -3.45
C ASN A 134 -12.91 12.97 -4.47
N TYR A 135 -12.38 11.84 -4.03
CA TYR A 135 -12.20 10.65 -4.86
C TYR A 135 -13.21 9.58 -4.45
N ARG A 136 -14.06 9.19 -5.42
CA ARG A 136 -14.98 8.08 -5.27
C ARG A 136 -14.58 7.02 -6.31
N PRO A 137 -13.90 5.95 -5.90
CA PRO A 137 -13.66 4.82 -6.78
C PRO A 137 -14.99 4.33 -7.35
N SER A 138 -15.01 3.93 -8.62
CA SER A 138 -16.22 3.39 -9.23
C SER A 138 -16.74 2.22 -8.38
N PRO A 139 -18.04 2.13 -8.09
CA PRO A 139 -18.57 0.97 -7.40
C PRO A 139 -18.30 -0.27 -8.26
N PHE A 140 -17.94 -1.36 -7.62
CA PHE A 140 -17.78 -2.65 -8.28
C PHE A 140 -19.09 -2.96 -9.03
N VAL A 141 -19.06 -2.85 -10.35
CA VAL A 141 -20.15 -3.37 -11.18
C VAL A 141 -19.83 -4.86 -11.35
N SER A 142 -20.47 -5.70 -10.55
CA SER A 142 -20.49 -7.15 -10.79
C SER A 142 -21.07 -7.39 -12.18
N GLN A 143 -20.22 -7.86 -13.10
CA GLN A 143 -20.66 -8.40 -14.39
C GLN A 143 -21.29 -9.77 -14.19
#